data_7aa3ed8c00910039d6e17bf50391f91f
#
_entry.id   7aa3ed8c00910039d6e17bf50391f91f
#
_cell.length_a   1.000
_cell.length_b   1.000
_cell.length_c   1.000
_cell.angle_alpha   90.00
_cell.angle_beta   90.00
_cell.angle_gamma   90.00
#
_symmetry.space_group_name_H-M   'P 1'
#
loop_
_entity.id
_entity.type
_entity.pdbx_description
1 polymer ?
#
loop_
_entity_poly.entity_id
_entity_poly.type
_entity_poly.pdbx_seq_one_letter_code
_entity_poly.pdbx_strand_id
1 'polypeptide(L)'
;MRRSEFIGRRQATNFSPAIRLAAKLGCPLNQSVTLNFAHTALPDEEVSKAFEKLRKNYFTKWLGRPGKGYQGPVKPAAYIWVIENPSQCHVHWLVHVPDDRLKAFLARLPKWLRKVTGGVHCEASAIHVRPASTPFGARGYMLKGIDPAYAAFYG
;
A
#
# COMPACT_ATOMS: atom_id res chain seq x y z
N MET A 1 -14.73 7.11 18.40
CA MET A 1 -13.89 5.92 18.23
C MET A 1 -12.40 6.31 18.37
N ARG A 2 -11.74 5.86 19.38
CA ARG A 2 -10.29 6.10 19.53
C ARG A 2 -9.55 5.34 18.44
N ARG A 3 -8.80 6.05 17.60
CA ARG A 3 -7.87 5.41 16.66
C ARG A 3 -6.69 4.84 17.45
N SER A 4 -6.38 3.59 17.25
CA SER A 4 -5.16 3.01 17.80
C SER A 4 -3.96 3.62 17.08
N GLU A 5 -2.99 4.09 17.82
CA GLU A 5 -1.72 4.58 17.28
C GLU A 5 -0.80 3.42 16.87
N PHE A 6 -1.10 2.22 17.29
CA PHE A 6 -0.27 1.05 17.06
C PHE A 6 -0.99 -0.01 16.24
N ILE A 7 -0.21 -0.80 15.51
CA ILE A 7 -0.71 -1.97 14.81
C ILE A 7 -1.04 -3.04 15.83
N GLY A 8 -2.29 -3.51 15.84
CA GLY A 8 -2.72 -4.55 16.76
C GLY A 8 -2.11 -5.91 16.44
N ARG A 9 -2.04 -6.79 17.44
CA ARG A 9 -1.49 -8.15 17.31
C ARG A 9 -2.14 -8.94 16.16
N ARG A 10 -3.45 -8.88 16.03
CA ARG A 10 -4.19 -9.61 14.99
C ARG A 10 -3.77 -9.18 13.58
N GLN A 11 -3.63 -7.88 13.36
CA GLN A 11 -3.20 -7.35 12.07
C GLN A 11 -1.76 -7.76 11.76
N ALA A 12 -0.85 -7.63 12.72
CA ALA A 12 0.54 -8.03 12.57
C ALA A 12 0.68 -9.53 12.26
N THR A 13 -0.12 -10.37 12.90
CA THR A 13 -0.10 -11.82 12.70
C THR A 13 -0.49 -12.21 11.27
N ASN A 14 -1.37 -11.45 10.61
CA ASN A 14 -1.85 -11.76 9.27
C ASN A 14 -0.87 -11.38 8.15
N PHE A 15 0.18 -10.61 8.44
CA PHE A 15 1.10 -10.13 7.39
C PHE A 15 1.92 -11.27 6.77
N SER A 16 2.52 -12.13 7.55
CA SER A 16 3.33 -13.24 7.03
C SER A 16 2.53 -14.25 6.22
N PRO A 17 1.35 -14.72 6.67
CA PRO A 17 0.51 -15.56 5.85
C PRO A 17 0.07 -14.91 4.54
N ALA A 18 -0.26 -13.61 4.55
CA ALA A 18 -0.66 -12.88 3.36
C ALA A 18 0.48 -12.78 2.34
N ILE A 19 1.70 -12.50 2.79
CA ILE A 19 2.88 -12.43 1.93
C ILE A 19 3.14 -13.79 1.27
N ARG A 20 3.08 -14.87 2.05
CA ARG A 20 3.29 -16.23 1.53
C ARG A 20 2.21 -16.65 0.54
N LEU A 21 0.95 -16.32 0.83
CA LEU A 21 -0.16 -16.64 -0.06
C LEU A 21 -0.01 -15.91 -1.40
N ALA A 22 0.32 -14.62 -1.38
CA ALA A 22 0.53 -13.85 -2.59
C ALA A 22 1.64 -14.47 -3.46
N ALA A 23 2.78 -14.85 -2.87
CA ALA A 23 3.85 -15.50 -3.59
C ALA A 23 3.42 -16.84 -4.17
N LYS A 24 2.68 -17.64 -3.41
CA LYS A 24 2.15 -18.94 -3.85
C LYS A 24 1.19 -18.81 -5.03
N LEU A 25 0.42 -17.73 -5.08
CA LEU A 25 -0.51 -17.45 -6.18
C LEU A 25 0.18 -16.82 -7.40
N GLY A 26 1.51 -16.68 -7.38
CA GLY A 26 2.25 -16.07 -8.46
C GLY A 26 2.17 -14.55 -8.50
N CYS A 27 1.79 -13.91 -7.40
CA CYS A 27 1.70 -12.48 -7.24
C CYS A 27 2.56 -12.00 -6.05
N PRO A 28 3.87 -12.25 -6.04
CA PRO A 28 4.72 -11.83 -4.92
C PRO A 28 4.61 -10.32 -4.71
N LEU A 29 4.53 -9.91 -3.45
CA LEU A 29 4.44 -8.49 -3.10
C LEU A 29 5.82 -7.86 -3.32
N ASN A 30 6.00 -7.22 -4.47
CA ASN A 30 7.30 -6.81 -5.00
C ASN A 30 7.55 -5.30 -4.95
N GLN A 31 6.57 -4.50 -4.55
CA GLN A 31 6.73 -3.06 -4.42
C GLN A 31 6.27 -2.60 -3.04
N SER A 32 7.12 -1.79 -2.40
CA SER A 32 6.79 -1.12 -1.14
C SER A 32 6.47 0.34 -1.45
N VAL A 33 5.22 0.74 -1.23
CA VAL A 33 4.74 2.09 -1.49
C VAL A 33 4.43 2.77 -0.16
N THR A 34 4.97 3.96 0.03
CA THR A 34 4.62 4.83 1.14
C THR A 34 3.90 6.05 0.59
N LEU A 35 2.68 6.27 1.08
CA LEU A 35 1.88 7.46 0.75
C LEU A 35 1.80 8.33 1.99
N ASN A 36 2.39 9.53 1.93
CA ASN A 36 2.36 10.48 3.02
C ASN A 36 1.23 11.48 2.81
N PHE A 37 0.07 11.18 3.39
CA PHE A 37 -1.11 12.04 3.25
C PHE A 37 -0.97 13.37 3.98
N ALA A 38 -0.02 13.53 4.90
CA ALA A 38 0.29 14.81 5.52
C ALA A 38 0.84 15.83 4.50
N HIS A 39 1.43 15.35 3.39
CA HIS A 39 1.88 16.19 2.28
C HIS A 39 0.79 16.42 1.23
N THR A 40 -0.46 16.19 1.60
CA THR A 40 -1.65 16.48 0.80
C THR A 40 -2.58 17.40 1.59
N ALA A 41 -3.61 17.92 0.93
CA ALA A 41 -4.60 18.77 1.59
C ALA A 41 -5.69 17.97 2.33
N LEU A 42 -5.61 16.64 2.33
CA LEU A 42 -6.66 15.79 2.88
C LEU A 42 -6.61 15.75 4.42
N PRO A 43 -7.74 15.96 5.11
CA PRO A 43 -7.80 15.75 6.56
C PRO A 43 -7.52 14.30 6.95
N ASP A 44 -6.89 14.08 8.10
CA ASP A 44 -6.49 12.74 8.57
C ASP A 44 -7.66 11.77 8.66
N GLU A 45 -8.83 12.24 9.08
CA GLU A 45 -10.03 11.41 9.22
C GLU A 45 -10.58 10.88 7.88
N GLU A 46 -10.17 11.47 6.76
CA GLU A 46 -10.59 11.06 5.43
C GLU A 46 -9.59 10.14 4.72
N VAL A 47 -8.41 9.92 5.30
CA VAL A 47 -7.32 9.16 4.67
C VAL A 47 -7.72 7.70 4.41
N SER A 48 -8.34 7.04 5.37
CA SER A 48 -8.77 5.64 5.21
C SER A 48 -9.70 5.46 4.01
N LYS A 49 -10.67 6.35 3.87
CA LYS A 49 -11.64 6.32 2.77
C LYS A 49 -10.99 6.68 1.43
N ALA A 50 -10.10 7.67 1.43
CA ALA A 50 -9.36 8.05 0.23
C ALA A 50 -8.46 6.91 -0.26
N PHE A 51 -7.76 6.24 0.64
CA PHE A 51 -6.91 5.12 0.29
C PHE A 51 -7.72 3.90 -0.18
N GLU A 52 -8.87 3.65 0.42
CA GLU A 52 -9.78 2.61 -0.06
C GLU A 52 -10.20 2.88 -1.51
N LYS A 53 -10.56 4.10 -1.84
CA LYS A 53 -10.90 4.49 -3.20
C LYS A 53 -9.71 4.33 -4.15
N LEU A 54 -8.50 4.70 -3.72
CA LEU A 54 -7.30 4.55 -4.54
C LEU A 54 -7.04 3.09 -4.89
N ARG A 55 -7.04 2.18 -3.92
CA ARG A 55 -6.77 0.76 -4.18
C ARG A 55 -7.89 0.03 -4.91
N LYS A 56 -9.15 0.32 -4.60
CA LYS A 56 -10.30 -0.37 -5.21
C LYS A 56 -10.72 0.23 -6.54
N ASN A 57 -10.90 1.54 -6.60
CA ASN A 57 -11.48 2.19 -7.77
C ASN A 57 -10.43 2.57 -8.82
N TYR A 58 -9.19 2.75 -8.44
CA TYR A 58 -8.11 3.10 -9.38
C TYR A 58 -7.16 1.95 -9.63
N PHE A 59 -6.48 1.47 -8.60
CA PHE A 59 -5.46 0.42 -8.77
C PHE A 59 -6.06 -0.91 -9.25
N THR A 60 -7.05 -1.44 -8.56
CA THR A 60 -7.63 -2.75 -8.89
C THR A 60 -8.27 -2.74 -10.28
N LYS A 61 -8.97 -1.68 -10.63
CA LYS A 61 -9.57 -1.54 -11.96
C LYS A 61 -8.53 -1.39 -13.06
N TRP A 62 -7.48 -0.62 -12.80
CA TRP A 62 -6.36 -0.49 -13.75
C TRP A 62 -5.66 -1.83 -13.97
N LEU A 63 -5.41 -2.56 -12.90
CA LEU A 63 -4.76 -3.88 -12.97
C LEU A 63 -5.61 -4.86 -13.79
N GLY A 64 -6.94 -4.81 -13.66
CA GLY A 64 -7.87 -5.65 -14.40
C GLY A 64 -8.06 -5.26 -15.88
N ARG A 65 -7.46 -4.16 -16.32
CA ARG A 65 -7.54 -3.67 -17.70
C ARG A 65 -6.15 -3.58 -18.32
N PRO A 66 -5.54 -4.72 -18.68
CA PRO A 66 -4.26 -4.68 -19.37
C PRO A 66 -4.43 -4.00 -20.75
N GLY A 67 -3.35 -3.39 -21.25
CA GLY A 67 -3.37 -2.67 -22.50
C GLY A 67 -3.78 -3.53 -23.71
N LYS A 68 -4.07 -2.88 -24.83
CA LYS A 68 -4.41 -3.55 -26.09
C LYS A 68 -3.29 -4.53 -26.48
N GLY A 69 -3.69 -5.71 -26.92
CA GLY A 69 -2.75 -6.75 -27.34
C GLY A 69 -2.27 -7.68 -26.22
N TYR A 70 -2.61 -7.40 -24.97
CA TYR A 70 -2.30 -8.30 -23.89
C TYR A 70 -3.17 -9.55 -23.94
N GLN A 71 -2.57 -10.72 -24.03
CA GLN A 71 -3.27 -12.01 -24.11
C GLN A 71 -3.02 -12.94 -22.93
N GLY A 72 -2.27 -12.46 -21.93
CA GLY A 72 -1.99 -13.21 -20.72
C GLY A 72 -3.15 -13.21 -19.73
N PRO A 73 -3.09 -14.07 -18.70
CA PRO A 73 -4.10 -14.07 -17.64
C PRO A 73 -4.05 -12.77 -16.85
N VAL A 74 -5.22 -12.27 -16.45
CA VAL A 74 -5.32 -11.15 -15.51
C VAL A 74 -5.30 -11.72 -14.10
N LYS A 75 -4.27 -11.37 -13.34
CA LYS A 75 -4.13 -11.80 -11.94
C LYS A 75 -4.92 -10.87 -11.02
N PRO A 76 -5.47 -11.39 -9.91
CA PRO A 76 -6.15 -10.54 -8.94
C PRO A 76 -5.17 -9.57 -8.27
N ALA A 77 -5.70 -8.47 -7.73
CA ALA A 77 -4.90 -7.55 -6.93
C ALA A 77 -4.43 -8.25 -5.65
N ALA A 78 -3.14 -8.19 -5.38
CA ALA A 78 -2.53 -8.74 -4.17
C ALA A 78 -1.77 -7.66 -3.42
N TYR A 79 -2.15 -7.38 -2.20
CA TYR A 79 -1.51 -6.36 -1.37
C TYR A 79 -1.84 -6.52 0.12
N ILE A 80 -0.99 -5.93 0.94
CA ILE A 80 -1.26 -5.65 2.34
C ILE A 80 -0.96 -4.17 2.61
N TRP A 81 -1.55 -3.60 3.64
CA TRP A 81 -1.36 -2.19 3.95
C TRP A 81 -1.63 -1.90 5.42
N VAL A 82 -1.00 -0.83 5.90
CA VAL A 82 -1.28 -0.25 7.21
C VAL A 82 -1.34 1.27 7.09
N ILE A 83 -2.19 1.88 7.89
CA ILE A 83 -2.22 3.33 8.07
C ILE A 83 -1.55 3.63 9.40
N GLU A 84 -0.45 4.36 9.34
CA GLU A 84 0.30 4.80 10.51
C GLU A 84 -0.05 6.25 10.83
N ASN A 85 -0.42 6.51 12.08
CA ASN A 85 -0.75 7.82 12.63
C ASN A 85 -0.09 7.89 14.01
N PRO A 86 0.62 8.92 14.47
CA PRO A 86 -0.18 9.93 15.16
C PRO A 86 -0.04 11.36 14.65
N SER A 87 1.08 11.77 14.16
CA SER A 87 1.27 13.18 13.78
C SER A 87 1.24 13.44 12.28
N GLN A 88 1.50 12.41 11.50
CA GLN A 88 1.48 12.46 10.03
C GLN A 88 0.89 11.14 9.53
N CYS A 89 -0.17 11.24 8.77
CA CYS A 89 -0.86 10.06 8.29
C CYS A 89 -0.11 9.44 7.11
N HIS A 90 0.54 8.31 7.36
CA HIS A 90 1.26 7.53 6.36
C HIS A 90 0.52 6.25 6.06
N VAL A 91 0.41 5.89 4.79
CA VAL A 91 0.00 4.56 4.38
C VAL A 91 1.23 3.82 3.89
N HIS A 92 1.49 2.65 4.49
CA HIS A 92 2.49 1.70 4.00
C HIS A 92 1.75 0.60 3.25
N TRP A 93 2.04 0.45 1.97
CA TRP A 93 1.33 -0.43 1.06
C TRP A 93 2.32 -1.35 0.36
N LEU A 94 2.26 -2.62 0.68
CA LEU A 94 3.07 -3.64 0.02
C LEU A 94 2.19 -4.32 -1.02
N VAL A 95 2.57 -4.24 -2.29
CA VAL A 95 1.69 -4.56 -3.41
C VAL A 95 2.43 -5.33 -4.49
N HIS A 96 1.71 -6.24 -5.16
CA HIS A 96 2.21 -6.85 -6.39
C HIS A 96 1.93 -5.96 -7.58
N VAL A 97 2.99 -5.59 -8.30
CA VAL A 97 2.88 -4.92 -9.60
C VAL A 97 3.65 -5.76 -10.62
N PRO A 98 3.01 -6.22 -11.70
CA PRO A 98 3.73 -6.93 -12.76
C PRO A 98 4.89 -6.10 -13.30
N ASP A 99 6.03 -6.74 -13.56
CA ASP A 99 7.25 -6.03 -13.97
C ASP A 99 7.04 -5.20 -15.24
N ASP A 100 6.30 -5.73 -16.21
CA ASP A 100 5.98 -5.05 -17.47
C ASP A 100 5.01 -3.87 -17.30
N ARG A 101 4.38 -3.74 -16.14
CA ARG A 101 3.44 -2.66 -15.83
C ARG A 101 3.97 -1.68 -14.78
N LEU A 102 5.17 -1.90 -14.27
CA LEU A 102 5.72 -1.05 -13.19
C LEU A 102 5.86 0.41 -13.64
N LYS A 103 6.35 0.65 -14.84
CA LYS A 103 6.51 2.00 -15.37
C LYS A 103 5.17 2.74 -15.45
N ALA A 104 4.14 2.05 -15.95
CA ALA A 104 2.79 2.62 -16.01
C ALA A 104 2.21 2.88 -14.62
N PHE A 105 2.45 1.96 -13.68
CA PHE A 105 2.04 2.13 -12.29
C PHE A 105 2.65 3.39 -11.66
N LEU A 106 3.96 3.56 -11.82
CA LEU A 106 4.67 4.74 -11.28
C LEU A 106 4.15 6.05 -11.89
N ALA A 107 3.77 6.03 -13.16
CA ALA A 107 3.20 7.21 -13.83
C ALA A 107 1.76 7.51 -13.39
N ARG A 108 0.99 6.47 -13.06
CA ARG A 108 -0.42 6.61 -12.67
C ARG A 108 -0.61 6.97 -11.20
N LEU A 109 0.26 6.49 -10.34
CA LEU A 109 0.11 6.65 -8.89
C LEU A 109 -0.05 8.11 -8.42
N PRO A 110 0.75 9.09 -8.90
CA PRO A 110 0.52 10.48 -8.55
C PRO A 110 -0.84 11.02 -8.99
N LYS A 111 -1.31 10.58 -10.15
CA LYS A 111 -2.62 10.99 -10.68
C LYS A 111 -3.75 10.45 -9.81
N TRP A 112 -3.66 9.20 -9.40
CA TRP A 112 -4.64 8.58 -8.49
C TRP A 112 -4.67 9.29 -7.15
N LEU A 113 -3.49 9.56 -6.59
CA LEU A 113 -3.39 10.26 -5.30
C LEU A 113 -4.04 11.63 -5.36
N ARG A 114 -3.78 12.41 -6.41
CA ARG A 114 -4.42 13.71 -6.61
C ARG A 114 -5.94 13.60 -6.67
N LYS A 115 -6.45 12.61 -7.41
CA LYS A 115 -7.91 12.42 -7.54
C LYS A 115 -8.59 12.11 -6.21
N VAL A 116 -7.96 11.31 -5.35
CA VAL A 116 -8.56 10.93 -4.06
C VAL A 116 -8.34 11.97 -2.97
N THR A 117 -7.45 12.92 -3.17
CA THR A 117 -7.14 13.98 -2.21
C THR A 117 -7.71 15.36 -2.56
N GLY A 118 -8.54 15.43 -3.60
CA GLY A 118 -9.18 16.69 -4.01
C GLY A 118 -8.42 17.51 -5.05
N GLY A 119 -7.29 17.05 -5.53
CA GLY A 119 -6.69 17.46 -6.80
C GLY A 119 -5.75 18.65 -6.81
N VAL A 120 -5.58 19.42 -5.75
CA VAL A 120 -4.92 20.73 -5.89
C VAL A 120 -3.43 20.71 -5.54
N HIS A 121 -3.02 19.98 -4.51
CA HIS A 121 -1.60 19.89 -4.13
C HIS A 121 -1.26 18.48 -3.67
N CYS A 122 -0.39 17.83 -4.45
CA CYS A 122 0.30 16.62 -4.03
C CYS A 122 1.79 16.88 -4.22
N GLU A 123 2.51 17.07 -3.13
CA GLU A 123 3.95 17.23 -3.19
C GLU A 123 4.61 15.94 -3.69
N ALA A 124 5.72 16.07 -4.42
CA ALA A 124 6.48 14.90 -4.87
C ALA A 124 6.92 14.00 -3.70
N SER A 125 7.16 14.60 -2.54
CA SER A 125 7.51 13.91 -1.31
C SER A 125 6.37 13.08 -0.70
N ALA A 126 5.13 13.20 -1.22
CA ALA A 126 4.00 12.41 -0.73
C ALA A 126 4.09 10.93 -1.14
N ILE A 127 4.90 10.59 -2.14
CA ILE A 127 4.96 9.24 -2.69
C ILE A 127 6.40 8.73 -2.67
N HIS A 128 6.61 7.57 -2.06
CA HIS A 128 7.87 6.83 -2.13
C HIS A 128 7.59 5.40 -2.55
N VAL A 129 8.27 4.93 -3.60
CA VAL A 129 8.15 3.56 -4.09
C VAL A 129 9.54 2.93 -4.10
N ARG A 130 9.65 1.76 -3.49
CA ARG A 130 10.88 0.96 -3.47
C ARG A 130 10.59 -0.47 -3.87
N PRO A 131 11.49 -1.13 -4.62
CA PRO A 131 11.38 -2.57 -4.82
C PRO A 131 11.42 -3.28 -3.46
N ALA A 132 10.51 -4.22 -3.26
CA ALA A 132 10.53 -5.11 -2.11
C ALA A 132 11.23 -6.40 -2.52
N SER A 133 12.57 -6.39 -2.54
CA SER A 133 13.39 -7.54 -2.90
C SER A 133 13.22 -8.71 -1.92
N THR A 134 12.92 -8.39 -0.67
CA THR A 134 12.56 -9.36 0.37
C THR A 134 11.25 -8.92 1.03
N PRO A 135 10.09 -9.47 0.61
CA PRO A 135 8.80 -9.09 1.21
C PRO A 135 8.78 -9.19 2.73
N PHE A 136 9.51 -10.14 3.32
CA PHE A 136 9.62 -10.26 4.77
C PHE A 136 10.42 -9.12 5.41
N GLY A 137 11.39 -8.54 4.70
CA GLY A 137 12.07 -7.32 5.14
C GLY A 137 11.14 -6.11 5.11
N ALA A 138 10.34 -5.98 4.03
CA ALA A 138 9.31 -4.94 3.95
C ALA A 138 8.27 -5.09 5.06
N ARG A 139 7.90 -6.33 5.41
CA ARG A 139 7.03 -6.62 6.55
C ARG A 139 7.60 -6.05 7.85
N GLY A 140 8.88 -6.24 8.10
CA GLY A 140 9.55 -5.69 9.28
C GLY A 140 9.43 -4.17 9.35
N TYR A 141 9.58 -3.49 8.24
CA TYR A 141 9.40 -2.05 8.15
C TYR A 141 7.96 -1.62 8.44
N MET A 142 6.97 -2.34 7.90
CA MET A 142 5.56 -2.08 8.16
C MET A 142 5.18 -2.33 9.61
N LEU A 143 5.82 -3.29 10.28
CA LEU A 143 5.56 -3.66 11.67
C LEU A 143 6.24 -2.73 12.69
N LYS A 144 7.03 -1.75 12.26
CA LYS A 144 7.66 -0.81 13.19
C LYS A 144 6.65 -0.01 14.03
N GLY A 145 5.40 0.11 13.56
CA GLY A 145 4.30 0.72 14.29
C GLY A 145 3.52 -0.24 15.19
N ILE A 146 4.00 -1.47 15.38
CA ILE A 146 3.33 -2.44 16.25
C ILE A 146 3.37 -1.98 17.72
N ASP A 147 2.31 -2.32 18.46
CA ASP A 147 2.26 -2.06 19.90
C ASP A 147 3.48 -2.67 20.60
N PRO A 148 4.24 -1.90 21.39
CA PRO A 148 5.41 -2.41 22.12
C PRO A 148 5.14 -3.66 22.97
N ALA A 149 3.92 -3.84 23.47
CA ALA A 149 3.53 -5.03 24.22
C ALA A 149 3.68 -6.32 23.40
N TYR A 150 3.64 -6.23 22.09
CA TYR A 150 3.73 -7.38 21.16
C TYR A 150 5.04 -7.42 20.39
N ALA A 151 5.93 -6.47 20.56
CA ALA A 151 7.17 -6.37 19.79
C ALA A 151 8.03 -7.62 19.91
N ALA A 152 8.04 -8.27 21.06
CA ALA A 152 8.81 -9.49 21.32
C ALA A 152 8.39 -10.68 20.44
N PHE A 153 7.17 -10.68 19.91
CA PHE A 153 6.65 -11.73 19.03
C PHE A 153 7.04 -11.55 17.57
N TYR A 154 7.38 -10.32 17.17
CA TYR A 154 7.53 -9.95 15.76
C TYR A 154 8.86 -9.26 15.47
N GLY A 155 9.62 -9.01 16.53
CA GLY A 155 10.90 -8.30 16.50
C GLY A 155 12.02 -8.88 15.67
#